data_7b709bc2d8e45f44430bedae2390dad3
#
_entry.id   7b709bc2d8e45f44430bedae2390dad3
#
_cell.length_a   1.000
_cell.length_b   1.000
_cell.length_c   1.000
_cell.angle_alpha   90.00
_cell.angle_beta   90.00
_cell.angle_gamma   90.00
#
_symmetry.space_group_name_H-M   'P 1'
#
loop_
_entity.id
_entity.type
_entity.pdbx_description
1 polymer ?
#
loop_
_entity_poly.entity_id
_entity_poly.type
_entity_poly.pdbx_seq_one_letter_code
_entity_poly.pdbx_strand_id
1 'polypeptide(L)'
;PLYNHRLYSGFGRGDFFEAKELDKGIVRLKTLYEKVPPIGSIFISKGEYLFNRQSPAFRVFKSKNLLFKQINVHHAGAMGLIAERSADITLDGFNVVLREGSDRGVTTTADATHFCNCKGEITIRNCTFENMLDDATNIHGTYARVKKVINDNQIAYETYHPHQKDYLFGEKGDSVQIVDQKTLM
;
A
#
# COMPACT_ATOMS: atom_id res chain seq x y z
N PRO A 1 -13.95 -17.00 1.63
CA PRO A 1 -12.83 -16.93 2.56
C PRO A 1 -11.59 -16.53 1.78
N LEU A 2 -10.99 -15.37 2.15
CA LEU A 2 -9.68 -14.99 1.65
C LEU A 2 -8.69 -16.04 2.18
N TYR A 3 -8.31 -16.97 1.36
CA TYR A 3 -7.21 -17.85 1.68
C TYR A 3 -5.96 -17.01 1.85
N ASN A 4 -5.29 -17.20 2.97
CA ASN A 4 -4.05 -16.52 3.29
C ASN A 4 -3.10 -16.70 2.09
N HIS A 5 -2.79 -15.62 1.40
CA HIS A 5 -1.88 -15.62 0.24
C HIS A 5 -0.53 -16.29 0.55
N ARG A 6 -0.13 -16.37 1.82
CA ARG A 6 1.07 -17.09 2.27
C ARG A 6 0.99 -18.60 2.06
N LEU A 7 -0.20 -19.20 2.01
CA LEU A 7 -0.35 -20.64 1.76
C LEU A 7 -0.14 -21.00 0.29
N TYR A 8 -0.25 -20.02 -0.60
CA TYR A 8 -0.14 -20.21 -2.05
C TYR A 8 0.88 -19.27 -2.69
N SER A 9 1.58 -18.47 -1.91
CA SER A 9 2.65 -17.59 -2.37
C SER A 9 3.98 -18.33 -2.37
N GLY A 10 4.22 -19.10 -3.39
CA GLY A 10 5.56 -19.57 -3.75
C GLY A 10 6.32 -18.57 -4.61
N PHE A 11 5.98 -17.25 -4.53
CA PHE A 11 6.43 -16.27 -5.50
C PHE A 11 7.62 -15.47 -5.02
N GLY A 12 8.76 -15.76 -5.61
CA GLY A 12 9.85 -14.83 -5.73
C GLY A 12 9.48 -13.68 -6.69
N ARG A 13 10.20 -12.57 -6.62
CA ARG A 13 10.09 -11.48 -7.59
C ARG A 13 10.45 -12.01 -8.99
N GLY A 14 9.53 -11.92 -9.93
CA GLY A 14 9.78 -12.25 -11.32
C GLY A 14 9.45 -13.67 -11.76
N ASP A 15 8.70 -14.44 -10.96
CA ASP A 15 8.23 -15.75 -11.39
C ASP A 15 7.15 -15.58 -12.46
N PHE A 16 7.50 -15.88 -13.69
CA PHE A 16 6.56 -16.02 -14.79
C PHE A 16 6.02 -17.45 -14.79
N PHE A 17 4.71 -17.58 -14.97
CA PHE A 17 4.08 -18.88 -15.18
C PHE A 17 4.24 -19.31 -16.63
N GLU A 18 4.66 -20.54 -16.86
CA GLU A 18 4.34 -21.20 -18.12
C GLU A 18 2.82 -21.40 -18.17
N ALA A 19 2.15 -20.71 -19.08
CA ALA A 19 0.74 -20.79 -19.31
C ALA A 19 0.47 -21.34 -20.71
N LYS A 20 -0.44 -22.28 -20.84
CA LYS A 20 -0.92 -22.80 -22.12
C LYS A 20 -2.43 -22.70 -22.16
N GLU A 21 -2.95 -21.95 -23.13
CA GLU A 21 -4.38 -21.97 -23.43
C GLU A 21 -4.76 -23.34 -23.98
N LEU A 22 -5.75 -23.96 -23.38
CA LEU A 22 -6.28 -25.26 -23.77
C LEU A 22 -7.53 -25.11 -24.61
N ASP A 23 -8.35 -24.09 -24.31
CA ASP A 23 -9.57 -23.71 -25.00
C ASP A 23 -9.87 -22.26 -24.64
N LYS A 24 -10.84 -21.62 -25.31
CA LYS A 24 -11.23 -20.24 -25.05
C LYS A 24 -11.52 -19.99 -23.56
N GLY A 25 -10.66 -19.19 -22.92
CA GLY A 25 -10.78 -18.86 -21.50
C GLY A 25 -10.34 -19.97 -20.53
N ILE A 26 -9.80 -21.09 -21.03
CA ILE A 26 -9.25 -22.17 -20.20
C ILE A 26 -7.75 -22.21 -20.36
N VAL A 27 -7.04 -21.92 -19.28
CA VAL A 27 -5.59 -21.86 -19.26
C VAL A 27 -5.02 -22.89 -18.29
N ARG A 28 -4.09 -23.71 -18.77
CA ARG A 28 -3.27 -24.56 -17.91
C ARG A 28 -2.04 -23.80 -17.47
N LEU A 29 -1.87 -23.68 -16.15
CA LEU A 29 -0.66 -23.10 -15.56
C LEU A 29 0.27 -24.26 -15.15
N LYS A 30 1.55 -24.16 -15.50
CA LYS A 30 2.60 -24.99 -14.91
C LYS A 30 3.06 -24.27 -13.65
N THR A 31 2.62 -24.73 -12.51
CA THR A 31 2.92 -24.10 -11.23
C THR A 31 3.86 -24.98 -10.40
N LEU A 32 4.66 -24.34 -9.55
CA LEU A 32 5.47 -25.01 -8.54
C LEU A 32 4.74 -25.11 -7.18
N TYR A 33 3.40 -25.06 -7.19
CA TYR A 33 2.66 -25.15 -5.95
C TYR A 33 2.75 -26.52 -5.33
N GLU A 34 3.10 -26.59 -4.07
CA GLU A 34 3.03 -27.81 -3.28
C GLU A 34 1.56 -28.22 -3.02
N LYS A 35 0.64 -27.27 -3.06
CA LYS A 35 -0.80 -27.50 -2.83
C LYS A 35 -1.64 -26.82 -3.91
N VAL A 36 -2.54 -27.59 -4.50
CA VAL A 36 -3.51 -27.06 -5.47
C VAL A 36 -4.59 -26.29 -4.72
N PRO A 37 -4.92 -25.04 -5.14
CA PRO A 37 -6.04 -24.31 -4.57
C PRO A 37 -7.38 -25.06 -4.72
N PRO A 38 -8.30 -24.95 -3.76
CA PRO A 38 -9.64 -25.51 -3.91
C PRO A 38 -10.35 -24.98 -5.15
N ILE A 39 -11.21 -25.79 -5.75
CA ILE A 39 -12.07 -25.38 -6.86
C ILE A 39 -12.94 -24.20 -6.39
N GLY A 40 -13.09 -23.18 -7.23
CA GLY A 40 -13.78 -21.92 -6.90
C GLY A 40 -12.87 -20.84 -6.32
N SER A 41 -11.56 -21.12 -6.11
CA SER A 41 -10.61 -20.10 -5.73
C SER A 41 -10.37 -19.12 -6.89
N ILE A 42 -10.22 -17.84 -6.54
CA ILE A 42 -9.85 -16.78 -7.48
C ILE A 42 -8.34 -16.67 -7.49
N PHE A 43 -7.74 -16.80 -8.67
CA PHE A 43 -6.33 -16.53 -8.89
C PHE A 43 -6.12 -15.05 -9.22
N ILE A 44 -5.28 -14.38 -8.46
CA ILE A 44 -4.99 -12.96 -8.65
C ILE A 44 -3.49 -12.79 -8.90
N SER A 45 -3.14 -12.24 -10.07
CA SER A 45 -1.78 -11.80 -10.38
C SER A 45 -1.68 -10.29 -10.14
N LYS A 46 -0.89 -9.88 -9.16
CA LYS A 46 -0.62 -8.45 -8.90
C LYS A 46 0.23 -7.78 -9.98
N GLY A 47 0.86 -8.56 -10.85
CA GLY A 47 1.88 -8.06 -11.77
C GLY A 47 3.19 -7.70 -11.05
N GLU A 48 4.17 -7.18 -11.80
CA GLU A 48 5.44 -6.74 -11.23
C GLU A 48 5.28 -5.53 -10.31
N TYR A 49 6.12 -5.47 -9.29
CA TYR A 49 6.07 -4.44 -8.25
C TYR A 49 6.08 -3.01 -8.77
N LEU A 50 6.81 -2.72 -9.84
CA LEU A 50 6.87 -1.40 -10.45
C LEU A 50 5.58 -1.00 -11.17
N PHE A 51 4.75 -1.97 -11.56
CA PHE A 51 3.55 -1.74 -12.36
C PHE A 51 2.24 -1.89 -11.57
N ASN A 52 2.28 -2.49 -10.38
CA ASN A 52 1.07 -2.80 -9.63
C ASN A 52 0.63 -1.73 -8.61
N ARG A 53 1.37 -0.61 -8.51
CA ARG A 53 1.09 0.49 -7.57
C ARG A 53 1.14 1.87 -8.22
N GLN A 54 0.76 1.97 -9.49
CA GLN A 54 0.89 3.21 -10.26
C GLN A 54 -0.22 4.23 -10.02
N SER A 55 -1.44 3.76 -9.81
CA SER A 55 -2.62 4.61 -9.87
C SER A 55 -3.52 4.44 -8.66
N PRO A 56 -3.26 5.15 -7.54
CA PRO A 56 -4.21 5.25 -6.45
C PRO A 56 -5.48 5.97 -6.93
N ALA A 57 -6.62 5.70 -6.29
CA ALA A 57 -7.85 6.43 -6.62
C ALA A 57 -7.73 7.90 -6.19
N PHE A 58 -7.11 8.15 -5.03
CA PHE A 58 -6.81 9.50 -4.54
C PHE A 58 -5.36 9.59 -4.10
N ARG A 59 -4.68 10.62 -4.55
CA ARG A 59 -3.36 11.02 -4.06
C ARG A 59 -3.41 12.41 -3.46
N VAL A 60 -3.02 12.51 -2.21
CA VAL A 60 -2.97 13.76 -1.43
C VAL A 60 -1.53 14.02 -1.06
N PHE A 61 -1.05 15.23 -1.34
CA PHE A 61 0.31 15.60 -1.04
C PHE A 61 0.37 17.03 -0.50
N LYS A 62 1.05 17.23 0.64
CA LYS A 62 1.27 18.54 1.27
C LYS A 62 -0.02 19.39 1.39
N SER A 63 -1.11 18.75 1.73
CA SER A 63 -2.43 19.37 1.86
C SER A 63 -2.92 19.36 3.31
N LYS A 64 -3.85 20.24 3.65
CA LYS A 64 -4.32 20.40 5.02
C LYS A 64 -5.83 20.61 5.08
N ASN A 65 -6.44 20.21 6.22
CA ASN A 65 -7.87 20.37 6.49
C ASN A 65 -8.75 19.68 5.43
N LEU A 66 -8.53 18.40 5.22
CA LEU A 66 -9.20 17.62 4.18
C LEU A 66 -10.38 16.84 4.73
N LEU A 67 -11.48 16.88 3.99
CA LEU A 67 -12.66 16.05 4.26
C LEU A 67 -13.02 15.24 3.02
N PHE A 68 -12.95 13.93 3.15
CA PHE A 68 -13.47 12.96 2.19
C PHE A 68 -14.78 12.40 2.75
N LYS A 69 -15.91 12.77 2.17
CA LYS A 69 -17.21 12.41 2.69
C LYS A 69 -18.04 11.66 1.66
N GLN A 70 -18.61 10.52 2.07
CA GLN A 70 -19.52 9.71 1.25
C GLN A 70 -18.93 9.34 -0.13
N ILE A 71 -17.73 8.75 -0.13
CA ILE A 71 -17.01 8.34 -1.34
C ILE A 71 -16.95 6.82 -1.37
N ASN A 72 -17.23 6.23 -2.52
CA ASN A 72 -17.03 4.81 -2.76
C ASN A 72 -15.91 4.61 -3.81
N VAL A 73 -14.88 3.89 -3.44
CA VAL A 73 -13.80 3.44 -4.32
C VAL A 73 -14.04 1.96 -4.61
N HIS A 74 -14.42 1.65 -5.83
CA HIS A 74 -14.69 0.27 -6.23
C HIS A 74 -13.48 -0.44 -6.82
N HIS A 75 -12.52 0.33 -7.33
CA HIS A 75 -11.29 -0.22 -7.88
C HIS A 75 -10.20 0.85 -7.98
N ALA A 76 -8.96 0.43 -7.67
CA ALA A 76 -7.76 1.22 -7.96
C ALA A 76 -6.56 0.30 -8.24
N GLY A 77 -5.67 0.77 -9.11
CA GLY A 77 -4.42 0.07 -9.45
C GLY A 77 -3.28 0.29 -8.43
N ALA A 78 -3.59 0.85 -7.27
CA ALA A 78 -2.71 1.04 -6.13
C ALA A 78 -3.57 1.12 -4.86
N MET A 79 -3.35 2.13 -4.00
CA MET A 79 -4.16 2.42 -2.82
C MET A 79 -5.52 3.04 -3.21
N GLY A 80 -6.52 2.90 -2.36
CA GLY A 80 -7.76 3.68 -2.48
C GLY A 80 -7.49 5.16 -2.19
N LEU A 81 -6.75 5.46 -1.13
CA LEU A 81 -6.25 6.79 -0.82
C LEU A 81 -4.81 6.69 -0.32
N ILE A 82 -3.92 7.51 -0.86
CA ILE A 82 -2.60 7.77 -0.28
C ILE A 82 -2.47 9.25 0.06
N ALA A 83 -2.16 9.54 1.31
CA ALA A 83 -1.84 10.87 1.80
C ALA A 83 -0.41 10.93 2.29
N GLU A 84 0.35 11.89 1.76
CA GLU A 84 1.76 12.07 2.08
C GLU A 84 2.00 13.49 2.58
N ARG A 85 2.69 13.66 3.71
CA ARG A 85 3.10 14.96 4.27
C ARG A 85 1.94 15.96 4.38
N SER A 86 0.76 15.45 4.66
CA SER A 86 -0.50 16.21 4.77
C SER A 86 -0.96 16.25 6.23
N ALA A 87 -1.94 17.08 6.55
CA ALA A 87 -2.37 17.26 7.93
C ALA A 87 -3.90 17.40 8.03
N ASP A 88 -4.45 16.99 9.19
CA ASP A 88 -5.85 17.19 9.55
C ASP A 88 -6.78 16.61 8.48
N ILE A 89 -6.84 15.28 8.41
CA ILE A 89 -7.55 14.53 7.37
C ILE A 89 -8.72 13.77 7.99
N THR A 90 -9.91 14.00 7.48
CA THR A 90 -11.11 13.27 7.90
C THR A 90 -11.65 12.44 6.73
N LEU A 91 -11.83 11.15 6.99
CA LEU A 91 -12.58 10.22 6.14
C LEU A 91 -13.91 9.94 6.85
N ASP A 92 -15.05 10.31 6.25
CA ASP A 92 -16.39 10.10 6.79
C ASP A 92 -17.27 9.41 5.74
N GLY A 93 -17.44 8.10 5.87
CA GLY A 93 -18.10 7.30 4.83
C GLY A 93 -17.25 7.16 3.56
N PHE A 94 -15.93 7.10 3.71
CA PHE A 94 -15.01 6.73 2.63
C PHE A 94 -14.89 5.23 2.58
N ASN A 95 -15.47 4.61 1.56
CA ASN A 95 -15.55 3.17 1.44
C ASN A 95 -14.67 2.65 0.30
N VAL A 96 -13.94 1.58 0.57
CA VAL A 96 -13.23 0.81 -0.44
C VAL A 96 -13.90 -0.55 -0.49
N VAL A 97 -14.86 -0.71 -1.40
CA VAL A 97 -15.77 -1.85 -1.47
C VAL A 97 -16.01 -2.28 -2.90
N LEU A 98 -16.29 -3.55 -3.12
CA LEU A 98 -16.68 -4.03 -4.44
C LEU A 98 -17.99 -3.35 -4.89
N ARG A 99 -18.10 -3.11 -6.19
CA ARG A 99 -19.37 -2.66 -6.75
C ARG A 99 -20.38 -3.81 -6.69
N GLU A 100 -21.57 -3.54 -6.22
CA GLU A 100 -22.66 -4.52 -6.21
C GLU A 100 -22.91 -5.07 -7.63
N GLY A 101 -23.09 -6.40 -7.74
CA GLY A 101 -23.25 -7.08 -9.01
C GLY A 101 -21.99 -7.18 -9.87
N SER A 102 -20.81 -6.85 -9.32
CA SER A 102 -19.54 -6.98 -10.02
C SER A 102 -18.92 -8.35 -9.83
N ASP A 103 -18.34 -8.93 -10.89
CA ASP A 103 -17.57 -10.17 -10.83
C ASP A 103 -16.13 -9.97 -10.30
N ARG A 104 -15.76 -8.76 -9.86
CA ARG A 104 -14.44 -8.48 -9.32
C ARG A 104 -14.27 -9.11 -7.94
N GLY A 105 -13.11 -9.73 -7.71
CA GLY A 105 -12.72 -10.24 -6.38
C GLY A 105 -11.87 -9.25 -5.58
N VAL A 106 -11.43 -8.11 -6.16
CA VAL A 106 -10.46 -7.19 -5.57
C VAL A 106 -10.86 -5.74 -5.80
N THR A 107 -10.74 -4.91 -4.78
CA THR A 107 -10.94 -3.47 -4.83
C THR A 107 -9.65 -2.74 -5.19
N THR A 108 -8.60 -2.87 -4.38
CA THR A 108 -7.31 -2.19 -4.58
C THR A 108 -6.18 -3.20 -4.60
N THR A 109 -5.13 -2.91 -5.40
CA THR A 109 -3.94 -3.78 -5.46
C THR A 109 -2.97 -3.55 -4.30
N ALA A 110 -3.20 -2.51 -3.51
CA ALA A 110 -2.48 -2.15 -2.29
C ALA A 110 -3.49 -1.79 -1.20
N ASP A 111 -3.10 -0.97 -0.22
CA ASP A 111 -3.91 -0.62 0.94
C ASP A 111 -5.23 0.08 0.54
N ALA A 112 -6.27 -0.05 1.35
CA ALA A 112 -7.45 0.79 1.15
C ALA A 112 -7.10 2.25 1.45
N THR A 113 -6.40 2.54 2.56
CA THR A 113 -5.92 3.87 2.90
C THR A 113 -4.48 3.84 3.43
N HIS A 114 -3.68 4.83 3.06
CA HIS A 114 -2.28 4.92 3.43
C HIS A 114 -1.89 6.37 3.78
N PHE A 115 -1.35 6.57 4.97
CA PHE A 115 -0.94 7.88 5.47
C PHE A 115 0.54 7.84 5.83
N CYS A 116 1.36 8.58 5.09
CA CYS A 116 2.80 8.63 5.28
C CYS A 116 3.25 10.03 5.69
N ASN A 117 3.93 10.15 6.83
CA ASN A 117 4.41 11.43 7.37
C ASN A 117 3.30 12.50 7.47
N CYS A 118 2.09 12.11 7.76
CA CYS A 118 1.00 13.04 8.02
C CYS A 118 1.10 13.60 9.45
N LYS A 119 0.58 14.81 9.65
CA LYS A 119 0.57 15.53 10.93
C LYS A 119 -0.85 15.82 11.38
N GLY A 120 -1.01 16.27 12.62
CA GLY A 120 -2.31 16.63 13.18
C GLY A 120 -3.22 15.41 13.36
N GLU A 121 -4.50 15.60 13.16
CA GLU A 121 -5.50 14.57 13.41
C GLU A 121 -5.84 13.80 12.12
N ILE A 122 -5.87 12.47 12.21
CA ILE A 122 -6.41 11.58 11.17
C ILE A 122 -7.65 10.93 11.74
N THR A 123 -8.82 11.32 11.24
CA THR A 123 -10.11 10.76 11.65
C THR A 123 -10.65 9.83 10.58
N ILE A 124 -10.95 8.57 10.93
CA ILE A 124 -11.56 7.58 10.05
C ILE A 124 -12.85 7.11 10.74
N ARG A 125 -14.00 7.45 10.16
CA ARG A 125 -15.30 7.06 10.71
C ARG A 125 -16.32 6.70 9.64
N ASN A 126 -17.22 5.80 9.98
CA ASN A 126 -18.27 5.33 9.06
C ASN A 126 -17.71 4.76 7.75
N CYS A 127 -16.49 4.19 7.77
CA CYS A 127 -15.78 3.69 6.60
C CYS A 127 -15.85 2.16 6.57
N THR A 128 -15.87 1.60 5.37
CA THR A 128 -15.78 0.17 5.12
C THR A 128 -14.63 -0.12 4.16
N PHE A 129 -13.72 -1.01 4.54
CA PHE A 129 -12.57 -1.40 3.74
C PHE A 129 -12.56 -2.91 3.57
N GLU A 130 -12.71 -3.38 2.34
CA GLU A 130 -12.76 -4.81 2.04
C GLU A 130 -12.16 -5.17 0.68
N ASN A 131 -11.72 -6.40 0.54
CA ASN A 131 -11.19 -6.97 -0.70
C ASN A 131 -9.95 -6.25 -1.28
N MET A 132 -9.20 -5.50 -0.46
CA MET A 132 -7.88 -4.99 -0.83
C MET A 132 -6.83 -6.10 -0.75
N LEU A 133 -5.74 -5.96 -1.49
CA LEU A 133 -4.63 -6.92 -1.50
C LEU A 133 -3.49 -6.56 -0.54
N ASP A 134 -3.71 -5.60 0.34
CA ASP A 134 -2.77 -5.16 1.37
C ASP A 134 -3.56 -4.67 2.60
N ASP A 135 -3.06 -3.71 3.37
CA ASP A 135 -3.67 -3.25 4.62
C ASP A 135 -5.01 -2.49 4.40
N ALA A 136 -5.92 -2.61 5.37
CA ALA A 136 -7.12 -1.76 5.40
C ALA A 136 -6.74 -0.29 5.62
N THR A 137 -5.80 -0.06 6.55
CA THR A 137 -5.25 1.26 6.84
C THR A 137 -3.80 1.11 7.30
N ASN A 138 -2.92 1.91 6.71
CA ASN A 138 -1.53 2.01 7.14
C ASN A 138 -1.21 3.47 7.47
N ILE A 139 -0.73 3.72 8.69
CA ILE A 139 -0.35 5.06 9.16
C ILE A 139 1.05 4.97 9.72
N HIS A 140 2.01 5.66 9.10
CA HIS A 140 3.39 5.59 9.52
C HIS A 140 4.18 6.87 9.23
N GLY A 141 5.27 7.05 9.99
CA GLY A 141 6.32 8.01 9.70
C GLY A 141 7.38 7.45 8.75
N THR A 142 8.40 8.23 8.51
CA THR A 142 9.58 7.83 7.72
C THR A 142 10.81 7.87 8.62
N TYR A 143 11.61 6.81 8.52
CA TYR A 143 12.92 6.75 9.17
C TYR A 143 14.02 6.95 8.14
N ALA A 144 15.04 7.70 8.52
CA ALA A 144 16.26 7.86 7.76
C ALA A 144 17.43 7.34 8.58
N ARG A 145 18.41 6.74 7.94
CA ARG A 145 19.63 6.29 8.60
C ARG A 145 20.67 7.39 8.63
N VAL A 146 21.20 7.70 9.79
CA VAL A 146 22.37 8.57 9.91
C VAL A 146 23.58 7.84 9.31
N LYS A 147 24.16 8.43 8.28
CA LYS A 147 25.38 7.90 7.61
C LYS A 147 26.63 8.43 8.26
N LYS A 148 26.63 9.71 8.62
CA LYS A 148 27.80 10.40 9.15
C LYS A 148 27.38 11.60 9.98
N VAL A 149 27.98 11.76 11.12
CA VAL A 149 27.98 13.04 11.85
C VAL A 149 29.11 13.89 11.27
N ILE A 150 28.76 15.05 10.72
CA ILE A 150 29.72 15.96 10.08
C ILE A 150 30.30 16.89 11.14
N ASN A 151 29.43 17.47 11.97
CA ASN A 151 29.76 18.28 13.12
C ASN A 151 28.54 18.35 14.07
N ASP A 152 28.62 19.13 15.14
CA ASP A 152 27.58 19.21 16.18
C ASP A 152 26.21 19.66 15.66
N ASN A 153 26.12 20.25 14.47
CA ASN A 153 24.90 20.80 13.90
C ASN A 153 24.56 20.18 12.54
N GLN A 154 25.33 19.21 12.08
CA GLN A 154 25.14 18.63 10.75
C GLN A 154 25.33 17.11 10.72
N ILE A 155 24.37 16.42 10.16
CA ILE A 155 24.42 15.00 9.88
C ILE A 155 24.16 14.74 8.39
N ALA A 156 24.79 13.73 7.84
CA ALA A 156 24.39 13.15 6.57
C ALA A 156 23.49 11.96 6.84
N TYR A 157 22.38 11.86 6.12
CA TYR A 157 21.45 10.75 6.22
C TYR A 157 21.12 10.15 4.85
N GLU A 158 20.61 8.93 4.86
CA GLU A 158 20.04 8.27 3.69
C GLU A 158 18.65 7.74 4.01
N THR A 159 17.78 7.72 3.01
CA THR A 159 16.51 7.01 3.07
C THR A 159 16.75 5.53 2.78
N TYR A 160 16.12 4.65 3.55
CA TYR A 160 16.40 3.21 3.47
C TYR A 160 15.55 2.50 2.42
N HIS A 161 14.30 2.96 2.23
CA HIS A 161 13.36 2.28 1.35
C HIS A 161 13.43 2.84 -0.08
N PRO A 162 13.45 2.00 -1.13
CA PRO A 162 13.53 2.46 -2.53
C PRO A 162 12.46 3.47 -2.94
N HIS A 163 11.25 3.37 -2.37
CA HIS A 163 10.15 4.31 -2.62
C HIS A 163 10.35 5.68 -1.96
N GLN A 164 11.30 5.79 -1.06
CA GLN A 164 11.63 7.04 -0.37
C GLN A 164 12.81 7.78 -1.03
N LYS A 165 13.28 7.27 -2.17
CA LYS A 165 14.32 7.95 -2.94
C LYS A 165 13.80 9.33 -3.31
N ASP A 166 14.60 10.37 -3.03
CA ASP A 166 14.26 11.77 -3.23
C ASP A 166 13.12 12.31 -2.32
N TYR A 167 12.70 11.52 -1.32
CA TYR A 167 11.74 11.96 -0.33
C TYR A 167 12.38 12.89 0.69
N LEU A 168 11.87 14.11 0.84
CA LEU A 168 12.33 15.02 1.88
C LEU A 168 11.90 14.49 3.24
N PHE A 169 12.87 14.08 4.04
CA PHE A 169 12.66 13.51 5.37
C PHE A 169 11.98 14.49 6.34
N GLY A 170 12.32 15.76 6.27
CA GLY A 170 11.76 16.80 7.13
C GLY A 170 11.78 18.18 6.47
N GLU A 171 11.15 19.13 7.13
CA GLU A 171 11.11 20.53 6.73
C GLU A 171 11.77 21.40 7.82
N LYS A 172 12.15 22.61 7.45
CA LYS A 172 12.70 23.55 8.43
C LYS A 172 11.72 23.80 9.57
N GLY A 173 12.15 23.55 10.81
CA GLY A 173 11.32 23.67 12.01
C GLY A 173 10.73 22.35 12.50
N ASP A 174 10.88 21.26 11.78
CA ASP A 174 10.50 19.94 12.27
C ASP A 174 11.44 19.48 13.39
N SER A 175 10.88 18.85 14.42
CA SER A 175 11.64 18.17 15.45
C SER A 175 12.16 16.84 14.92
N VAL A 176 13.43 16.53 15.16
CA VAL A 176 14.08 15.29 14.77
C VAL A 176 14.53 14.56 16.02
N GLN A 177 14.19 13.29 16.13
CA GLN A 177 14.70 12.41 17.15
C GLN A 177 15.73 11.46 16.52
N ILE A 178 16.91 11.37 17.12
CA ILE A 178 17.91 10.37 16.76
C ILE A 178 17.80 9.25 17.78
N VAL A 179 17.59 8.04 17.28
CA VAL A 179 17.40 6.84 18.11
C VAL A 179 18.41 5.77 17.73
N ASP A 180 18.77 4.94 18.69
CA ASP A 180 19.57 3.75 18.43
C ASP A 180 18.78 2.75 17.56
N GLN A 181 19.43 2.20 16.54
CA GLN A 181 18.77 1.31 15.56
C GLN A 181 18.23 0.01 16.18
N LYS A 182 18.84 -0.46 17.28
CA LYS A 182 18.47 -1.74 17.91
C LYS A 182 17.38 -1.55 18.95
N THR A 183 17.45 -0.45 19.70
CA THR A 183 16.55 -0.21 20.85
C THR A 183 15.39 0.70 20.49
N LEU A 184 15.52 1.50 19.44
CA LEU A 184 14.60 2.57 19.02
C LEU A 184 14.39 3.65 20.11
N MET A 185 15.34 3.79 20.99
CA MET A 185 15.39 4.77 22.08
C MET A 185 16.59 5.70 21.96
#